data_654c38c805293ec6bfae763c30066f2b
#
_entry.id   654c38c805293ec6bfae763c30066f2b
#
_cell.length_a   1.000
_cell.length_b   1.000
_cell.length_c   1.000
_cell.angle_alpha   90.00
_cell.angle_beta   90.00
_cell.angle_gamma   90.00
#
_symmetry.space_group_name_H-M   'P 1'
#
loop_
_entity.id
_entity.type
_entity.pdbx_description
1 polymer ?
#
loop_
_entity_poly.entity_id
_entity_poly.type
_entity_poly.pdbx_seq_one_letter_code
_entity_poly.pdbx_strand_id
1 'polypeptide(L)' 'MAHTRYELRLRAPIAHTLLDVIRTRFDHVTAPGADGTVLVIERTDQASLRALLMLLWDTGHEVRSFVELNRDR' A
#
# COMPACT_ATOMS: atom_id res chain seq x y z
N MET A 1 -14.26 -8.80 14.74
CA MET A 1 -14.04 -7.89 13.70
C MET A 1 -12.95 -8.31 12.82
N ALA A 2 -13.18 -8.36 11.57
CA ALA A 2 -12.17 -8.75 10.63
C ALA A 2 -11.26 -7.58 10.32
N HIS A 3 -9.99 -7.84 10.18
CA HIS A 3 -9.05 -6.84 9.75
C HIS A 3 -8.74 -7.07 8.29
N THR A 4 -8.96 -6.08 7.49
CA THR A 4 -8.66 -6.19 6.09
C THR A 4 -7.22 -5.74 5.86
N ARG A 5 -6.52 -6.55 5.11
CA ARG A 5 -5.11 -6.34 4.84
C ARG A 5 -4.90 -6.48 3.35
N TYR A 6 -4.19 -5.54 2.78
CA TYR A 6 -3.93 -5.55 1.35
C TYR A 6 -2.45 -5.52 1.10
N GLU A 7 -2.04 -6.26 0.08
CA GLU A 7 -0.65 -6.26 -0.34
C GLU A 7 -0.58 -5.73 -1.77
N LEU A 8 0.20 -4.68 -1.97
CA LEU A 8 0.42 -4.13 -3.29
C LEU A 8 1.84 -4.39 -3.71
N ARG A 9 2.02 -4.85 -4.93
CA ARG A 9 3.35 -5.04 -5.49
C ARG A 9 3.56 -4.04 -6.59
N LEU A 10 4.67 -3.31 -6.49
CA LEU A 10 5.00 -2.27 -7.43
C LEU A 10 6.04 -2.78 -8.41
N ARG A 11 6.07 -2.17 -9.59
CA ARG A 11 7.04 -2.55 -10.59
C ARG A 11 8.45 -2.09 -10.22
N ALA A 12 8.55 -0.95 -9.55
CA ALA A 12 9.82 -0.40 -9.16
C ALA A 12 9.77 0.03 -7.71
N PRO A 13 10.93 0.16 -7.04
CA PRO A 13 10.93 0.54 -5.63
C PRO A 13 10.30 1.91 -5.42
N ILE A 14 9.61 2.04 -4.29
CA ILE A 14 9.01 3.30 -3.94
C ILE A 14 10.07 4.22 -3.35
N ALA A 15 10.00 5.50 -3.69
CA ALA A 15 10.94 6.46 -3.15
C ALA A 15 10.66 6.70 -1.67
N HIS A 16 11.71 6.93 -0.90
CA HIS A 16 11.56 7.15 0.54
C HIS A 16 10.68 8.36 0.83
N THR A 17 10.82 9.41 0.04
CA THR A 17 10.03 10.61 0.26
C THR A 17 8.54 10.34 0.06
N LEU A 18 8.21 9.55 -0.94
CA LEU A 18 6.82 9.21 -1.17
C LEU A 18 6.30 8.29 -0.08
N LEU A 19 7.12 7.35 0.38
CA LEU A 19 6.71 6.47 1.46
C LEU A 19 6.42 7.27 2.72
N ASP A 20 7.22 8.29 3.00
CA ASP A 20 6.98 9.15 4.15
C ASP A 20 5.65 9.88 4.03
N VAL A 21 5.33 10.38 2.83
CA VAL A 21 4.03 11.04 2.60
C VAL A 21 2.89 10.04 2.83
N ILE A 22 3.05 8.83 2.33
CA ILE A 22 2.03 7.82 2.51
C ILE A 22 1.82 7.51 3.98
N ARG A 23 2.90 7.36 4.74
CA ARG A 23 2.77 7.07 6.16
C ARG A 23 2.15 8.20 6.94
N THR A 24 2.31 9.42 6.47
CA THR A 24 1.68 10.56 7.12
C THR A 24 0.18 10.58 6.87
N ARG A 25 -0.25 10.18 5.69
CA ARG A 25 -1.66 10.27 5.33
C ARG A 25 -2.44 8.99 5.60
N PHE A 26 -1.77 7.85 5.59
CA PHE A 26 -2.42 6.57 5.79
C PHE A 26 -1.75 5.82 6.92
N ASP A 27 -2.53 5.43 7.90
CA ASP A 27 -1.99 4.66 9.01
C ASP A 27 -1.77 3.23 8.58
N HIS A 28 -0.90 2.55 9.30
CA HIS A 28 -0.71 1.11 9.13
C HIS A 28 -0.23 0.70 7.74
N VAL A 29 0.63 1.49 7.16
CA VAL A 29 1.28 1.14 5.90
C VAL A 29 2.73 0.78 6.19
N THR A 30 3.14 -0.38 5.72
CA THR A 30 4.52 -0.83 5.88
C THR A 30 5.06 -1.27 4.54
N ALA A 31 6.38 -1.27 4.43
CA ALA A 31 7.06 -1.75 3.23
C ALA A 31 8.02 -2.85 3.66
N PRO A 32 7.53 -4.08 3.83
CA PRO A 32 8.33 -5.12 4.45
C PRO A 32 9.50 -5.62 3.61
N GLY A 33 9.46 -5.45 2.33
CA GLY A 33 10.55 -5.91 1.49
C GLY A 33 11.74 -4.99 1.54
N ALA A 34 12.93 -5.55 1.39
CA ALA A 34 14.13 -4.73 1.37
C ALA A 34 14.24 -3.91 0.10
N ASP A 35 13.60 -4.34 -0.96
CA ASP A 35 13.70 -3.68 -2.25
C ASP A 35 12.65 -2.58 -2.45
N GLY A 36 11.74 -2.40 -1.50
CA GLY A 36 10.77 -1.33 -1.59
C GLY A 36 9.70 -1.50 -2.64
N THR A 37 9.46 -2.73 -3.09
CA THR A 37 8.46 -2.98 -4.12
C THR A 37 7.15 -3.53 -3.58
N VAL A 38 7.06 -3.77 -2.28
CA VAL A 38 5.86 -4.33 -1.68
C VAL A 38 5.38 -3.39 -0.59
N LEU A 39 4.10 -3.06 -0.64
CA LEU A 39 3.46 -2.27 0.40
C LEU A 39 2.35 -3.10 1.02
N VAL A 40 2.25 -3.07 2.33
CA VAL A 40 1.18 -3.74 3.05
C VAL A 40 0.39 -2.69 3.81
N ILE A 41 -0.91 -2.69 3.61
CA ILE A 41 -1.81 -1.73 4.26
C ILE A 41 -2.80 -2.52 5.09
N GLU A 42 -2.94 -2.14 6.34
CA GLU A 42 -3.86 -2.81 7.25
C GLU A 42 -4.92 -1.84 7.72
N ARG A 43 -6.07 -2.37 8.05
CA ARG A 43 -7.16 -1.61 8.67
C ARG A 43 -7.58 -0.41 7.83
N THR A 44 -7.66 -0.62 6.53
CA THR A 44 -8.03 0.46 5.65
C THR A 44 -9.42 0.21 5.08
N ASP A 45 -10.11 1.27 4.73
CA ASP A 45 -11.38 1.13 4.03
C ASP A 45 -11.15 1.34 2.53
N GLN A 46 -12.19 1.14 1.76
CA GLN A 46 -12.05 1.20 0.32
C GLN A 46 -11.73 2.60 -0.18
N ALA A 47 -12.26 3.61 0.48
CA ALA A 47 -11.98 4.98 0.05
C ALA A 47 -10.52 5.32 0.26
N SER A 48 -9.96 4.95 1.41
CA SER A 48 -8.55 5.19 1.68
C SER A 48 -7.66 4.41 0.73
N LEU A 49 -8.04 3.16 0.47
CA LEU A 49 -7.26 2.33 -0.45
C LEU A 49 -7.25 2.92 -1.84
N ARG A 50 -8.40 3.39 -2.31
CA ARG A 50 -8.49 4.01 -3.63
C ARG A 50 -7.62 5.26 -3.68
N ALA A 51 -7.65 6.07 -2.62
CA ALA A 51 -6.83 7.27 -2.57
C ALA A 51 -5.34 6.93 -2.65
N LEU A 52 -4.93 5.85 -1.99
CA LEU A 52 -3.55 5.42 -2.06
C LEU A 52 -3.17 4.96 -3.47
N LEU A 53 -4.04 4.20 -4.11
CA LEU A 53 -3.77 3.76 -5.47
C LEU A 53 -3.65 4.95 -6.42
N MET A 54 -4.52 5.92 -6.27
CA MET A 54 -4.46 7.12 -7.10
C MET A 54 -3.18 7.88 -6.88
N LEU A 55 -2.74 7.98 -5.63
CA LEU A 55 -1.49 8.66 -5.33
C LEU A 55 -0.31 7.95 -5.98
N LEU A 56 -0.29 6.63 -5.94
CA LEU A 56 0.78 5.87 -6.57
C LEU A 56 0.79 6.10 -8.09
N TRP A 57 -0.36 6.05 -8.72
CA TRP A 57 -0.44 6.27 -10.15
C TRP A 57 -0.04 7.70 -10.51
N ASP A 58 -0.50 8.68 -9.73
CA ASP A 58 -0.19 10.08 -10.01
C ASP A 58 1.29 10.37 -9.89
N THR A 59 2.01 9.61 -9.08
CA THR A 59 3.44 9.79 -8.90
C THR A 59 4.27 8.86 -9.78
N GLY A 60 3.62 8.20 -10.74
CA GLY A 60 4.35 7.42 -11.73
C GLY A 60 4.66 5.99 -11.33
N HIS A 61 4.04 5.49 -10.29
CA HIS A 61 4.27 4.11 -9.87
C HIS A 61 3.27 3.20 -10.55
N GLU A 62 3.75 2.04 -10.96
CA GLU A 62 2.90 1.04 -11.58
C GLU A 62 2.64 -0.08 -10.58
N VAL A 63 1.39 -0.34 -10.29
CA VAL A 63 1.00 -1.41 -9.37
C VAL A 63 0.85 -2.68 -10.19
N ARG A 64 1.70 -3.66 -9.91
CA ARG A 64 1.70 -4.90 -10.65
C ARG A 64 0.65 -5.86 -10.14
N SER A 65 0.41 -5.88 -8.85
CA SER A 65 -0.61 -6.74 -8.29
C SER A 65 -1.17 -6.11 -7.04
N PHE A 66 -2.40 -6.48 -6.74
CA PHE A 66 -3.12 -5.97 -5.61
C PHE A 66 -3.93 -7.12 -5.06
N VAL A 67 -3.60 -7.56 -3.86
CA VAL A 67 -4.20 -8.74 -3.28
C VAL A 67 -4.74 -8.40 -1.91
N GLU A 68 -5.95 -8.83 -1.64
CA GLU A 68 -6.52 -8.70 -0.32
C GLU A 68 -6.13 -9.93 0.48
N LEU A 69 -5.43 -9.73 1.58
CA LEU A 69 -5.02 -10.80 2.45
C LEU A 69 -5.95 -10.78 3.65
N ASN A 70 -6.92 -11.67 3.62
CA ASN A 70 -7.89 -11.72 4.68
C ASN A 70 -7.58 -12.88 5.58
N ARG A 71 -7.20 -12.60 6.82
CA ARG A 71 -6.86 -13.66 7.74
C ARG A 71 -7.99 -14.04 8.62
N ASP A 72 -9.10 -14.03 8.17
CA ASP A 72 -10.23 -14.33 8.92
C ASP A 72 -10.29 -15.71 9.30
N ARG A 73 -10.45 -16.05 10.37
CA ARG A 73 -10.72 -17.31 10.84
C ARG A 73 -9.99 -17.78 11.72
#